data_dbb290db24102d3d521700b7fb6216f3
#
_entry.id   dbb290db24102d3d521700b7fb6216f3
#
_cell.length_a   1.000
_cell.length_b   1.000
_cell.length_c   1.000
_cell.angle_alpha   90.00
_cell.angle_beta   90.00
_cell.angle_gamma   90.00
#
_symmetry.space_group_name_H-M   'P 1'
#
loop_
_entity.id
_entity.type
_entity.pdbx_description
1 polymer ?
#
loop_
_entity_poly.entity_id
_entity_poly.type
_entity_poly.pdbx_seq_one_letter_code
_entity_poly.pdbx_strand_id
1 'polypeptide(L)'
;MKPERMVRSLGAGAAALALGLTLSSPADAADKDYTSATHHYDTYCVQCHGVNRNGQGINSVGMSVQPRDHTDAKGMGGIPDDELYNAIKNGGLSVNKSVLMPAWGGVLSDVEIRELVAYLRHVCNCGSGQ
;
A
#
# COMPACT_ATOMS: atom_id res chain seq x y z
N MET A 1 -10.69 36.82 81.64
CA MET A 1 -11.31 35.81 80.77
C MET A 1 -11.32 36.38 79.39
N LYS A 2 -10.46 35.93 78.53
CA LYS A 2 -10.40 36.32 77.06
C LYS A 2 -10.89 35.18 76.23
N PRO A 3 -11.78 35.38 75.22
CA PRO A 3 -12.17 34.34 74.28
C PRO A 3 -11.13 34.27 73.19
N GLU A 4 -10.69 33.05 72.93
CA GLU A 4 -9.80 32.73 71.83
C GLU A 4 -10.56 32.73 70.50
N ARG A 5 -9.99 33.38 69.47
CA ARG A 5 -10.49 33.43 68.13
C ARG A 5 -10.02 32.21 67.39
N MET A 6 -11.00 31.38 66.96
CA MET A 6 -10.79 30.25 66.14
C MET A 6 -10.58 30.71 64.67
N VAL A 7 -9.34 30.53 64.15
CA VAL A 7 -8.99 30.83 62.76
C VAL A 7 -9.36 29.62 61.89
N ARG A 8 -10.36 29.75 61.03
CA ARG A 8 -10.67 28.78 60.01
C ARG A 8 -9.76 28.99 58.82
N SER A 9 -8.84 28.06 58.58
CA SER A 9 -8.05 28.00 57.32
C SER A 9 -8.90 27.42 56.21
N LEU A 10 -9.18 28.24 55.19
CA LEU A 10 -9.71 27.76 53.92
C LEU A 10 -8.59 27.12 53.11
N GLY A 11 -8.62 25.80 52.98
CA GLY A 11 -7.78 25.08 52.07
C GLY A 11 -8.29 25.26 50.61
N ALA A 12 -7.55 25.98 49.79
CA ALA A 12 -7.77 26.05 48.36
C ALA A 12 -7.26 24.78 47.72
N GLY A 13 -8.18 23.91 47.32
CA GLY A 13 -7.86 22.72 46.51
C GLY A 13 -7.59 23.13 45.08
N ALA A 14 -6.34 23.08 44.67
CA ALA A 14 -5.98 23.20 43.25
C ALA A 14 -6.29 21.88 42.52
N ALA A 15 -7.35 21.85 41.73
CA ALA A 15 -7.64 20.75 40.84
C ALA A 15 -6.70 20.84 39.63
N ALA A 16 -5.66 20.01 39.60
CA ALA A 16 -4.80 19.84 38.43
C ALA A 16 -5.56 19.01 37.36
N LEU A 17 -6.05 19.66 36.30
CA LEU A 17 -6.49 18.99 35.11
C LEU A 17 -5.26 18.41 34.38
N ALA A 18 -5.04 17.10 34.54
CA ALA A 18 -4.09 16.38 33.72
C ALA A 18 -4.71 16.21 32.30
N LEU A 19 -4.28 17.05 31.37
CA LEU A 19 -4.55 16.88 29.94
C LEU A 19 -3.76 15.65 29.46
N GLY A 20 -4.40 14.49 29.41
CA GLY A 20 -3.84 13.27 28.83
C GLY A 20 -3.67 13.45 27.32
N LEU A 21 -2.46 13.81 26.86
CA LEU A 21 -2.08 13.64 25.45
C LEU A 21 -2.05 12.13 25.16
N THR A 22 -3.11 11.62 24.55
CA THR A 22 -3.07 10.31 23.92
C THR A 22 -2.21 10.43 22.67
N LEU A 23 -0.93 10.05 22.78
CA LEU A 23 -0.07 9.80 21.64
C LEU A 23 -0.67 8.59 20.90
N SER A 24 -1.48 8.87 19.88
CA SER A 24 -1.86 7.86 18.89
C SER A 24 -0.58 7.45 18.16
N SER A 25 0.02 6.34 18.59
CA SER A 25 1.08 5.71 17.81
C SER A 25 0.52 5.38 16.42
N PRO A 26 1.20 5.69 15.32
CA PRO A 26 0.88 5.12 14.02
C PRO A 26 1.29 3.63 14.07
N ALA A 27 0.40 2.80 14.61
CA ALA A 27 0.49 1.38 14.45
C ALA A 27 -0.20 1.06 13.13
N ASP A 28 0.59 0.88 12.05
CA ASP A 28 0.27 0.01 10.92
C ASP A 28 1.25 0.20 9.74
N ALA A 29 2.54 0.30 10.05
CA ALA A 29 3.54 -0.19 9.12
C ALA A 29 4.02 -1.56 9.64
N ALA A 30 3.09 -2.43 10.03
CA ALA A 30 3.39 -3.83 10.28
C ALA A 30 3.96 -4.39 8.98
N ASP A 31 5.12 -5.01 9.07
CA ASP A 31 5.87 -5.69 8.02
C ASP A 31 4.90 -6.60 7.22
N LYS A 32 4.31 -6.05 6.15
CA LYS A 32 3.33 -6.78 5.35
C LYS A 32 4.07 -7.88 4.62
N ASP A 33 3.72 -9.12 4.88
CA ASP A 33 4.32 -10.27 4.22
C ASP A 33 3.89 -10.31 2.74
N TYR A 34 4.84 -10.09 1.84
CA TYR A 34 4.65 -10.16 0.39
C TYR A 34 5.16 -11.47 -0.23
N THR A 35 5.48 -12.48 0.58
CA THR A 35 6.08 -13.75 0.09
C THR A 35 5.22 -14.40 -0.99
N SER A 36 3.89 -14.51 -0.77
CA SER A 36 2.94 -15.07 -1.74
C SER A 36 2.90 -14.24 -3.03
N ALA A 37 2.73 -12.93 -2.91
CA ALA A 37 2.67 -12.03 -4.07
C ALA A 37 4.00 -11.99 -4.85
N THR A 38 5.14 -12.03 -4.16
CA THR A 38 6.47 -12.13 -4.79
C THR A 38 6.60 -13.42 -5.58
N HIS A 39 6.17 -14.55 -5.00
CA HIS A 39 6.18 -15.85 -5.69
C HIS A 39 5.31 -15.83 -6.96
N HIS A 40 4.09 -15.31 -6.89
CA HIS A 40 3.21 -15.18 -8.07
C HIS A 40 3.82 -14.25 -9.12
N TYR A 41 4.40 -13.12 -8.70
CA TYR A 41 5.06 -12.19 -9.61
C TYR A 41 6.24 -12.85 -10.32
N ASP A 42 7.10 -13.54 -9.58
CA ASP A 42 8.28 -14.21 -10.13
C ASP A 42 7.91 -15.39 -11.04
N THR A 43 6.78 -16.02 -10.80
CA THR A 43 6.28 -17.13 -11.62
C THR A 43 5.63 -16.66 -12.93
N TYR A 44 4.81 -15.61 -12.88
CA TYR A 44 3.91 -15.25 -13.99
C TYR A 44 4.26 -13.93 -14.68
N CYS A 45 4.96 -13.01 -14.03
CA CYS A 45 5.06 -11.62 -14.48
C CYS A 45 6.46 -11.25 -14.99
N VAL A 46 7.54 -11.82 -14.42
CA VAL A 46 8.93 -11.42 -14.68
C VAL A 46 9.35 -11.57 -16.13
N GLN A 47 8.76 -12.49 -16.89
CA GLN A 47 9.12 -12.71 -18.29
C GLN A 47 8.92 -11.44 -19.12
N CYS A 48 7.92 -10.63 -18.81
CA CYS A 48 7.64 -9.36 -19.45
C CYS A 48 8.06 -8.16 -18.59
N HIS A 49 7.71 -8.17 -17.29
CA HIS A 49 7.94 -7.03 -16.40
C HIS A 49 9.34 -6.99 -15.77
N GLY A 50 10.16 -8.03 -15.99
CA GLY A 50 11.54 -8.10 -15.52
C GLY A 50 11.71 -8.48 -14.06
N VAL A 51 12.83 -9.14 -13.74
CA VAL A 51 13.19 -9.52 -12.36
C VAL A 51 13.39 -8.30 -11.46
N ASN A 52 13.76 -7.17 -12.04
CA ASN A 52 13.90 -5.90 -11.34
C ASN A 52 12.57 -5.10 -11.33
N ARG A 53 11.46 -5.64 -11.80
CA ARG A 53 10.12 -5.02 -11.87
C ARG A 53 10.06 -3.73 -12.71
N ASN A 54 11.07 -3.49 -13.55
CA ASN A 54 11.28 -2.25 -14.32
C ASN A 54 10.75 -2.30 -15.78
N GLY A 55 9.92 -3.30 -16.11
CA GLY A 55 9.37 -3.47 -17.46
C GLY A 55 10.33 -4.07 -18.48
N GLN A 56 11.54 -4.47 -18.07
CA GLN A 56 12.60 -4.97 -18.95
C GLN A 56 12.75 -6.50 -18.81
N GLY A 57 11.66 -7.23 -18.99
CA GLY A 57 11.72 -8.68 -19.05
C GLY A 57 12.25 -9.17 -20.39
N ILE A 58 12.69 -10.44 -20.43
CA ILE A 58 13.26 -11.03 -21.65
C ILE A 58 12.27 -11.01 -22.83
N ASN A 59 10.98 -11.11 -22.56
CA ASN A 59 9.93 -11.07 -23.58
C ASN A 59 9.53 -9.64 -23.98
N SER A 60 10.05 -8.58 -23.32
CA SER A 60 9.68 -7.20 -23.65
C SER A 60 10.39 -6.66 -24.90
N VAL A 61 11.46 -7.34 -25.33
CA VAL A 61 12.26 -6.92 -26.49
C VAL A 61 11.39 -6.90 -27.76
N GLY A 62 11.33 -5.75 -28.43
CA GLY A 62 10.57 -5.58 -29.67
C GLY A 62 9.06 -5.37 -29.49
N MET A 63 8.54 -5.32 -28.27
CA MET A 63 7.15 -4.96 -28.05
C MET A 63 6.90 -3.48 -28.38
N SER A 64 5.86 -3.21 -29.17
CA SER A 64 5.45 -1.84 -29.49
C SER A 64 4.84 -1.11 -28.29
N VAL A 65 4.20 -1.84 -27.38
CA VAL A 65 3.73 -1.35 -26.08
C VAL A 65 4.55 -2.06 -25.02
N GLN A 66 5.43 -1.32 -24.38
CA GLN A 66 6.32 -1.87 -23.36
C GLN A 66 5.56 -2.21 -22.07
N PRO A 67 5.95 -3.28 -21.36
CA PRO A 67 5.44 -3.59 -20.05
C PRO A 67 5.67 -2.42 -19.08
N ARG A 68 4.73 -2.21 -18.16
CA ARG A 68 4.82 -1.15 -17.16
C ARG A 68 6.06 -1.34 -16.28
N ASP A 69 6.80 -0.26 -16.09
CA ASP A 69 7.81 -0.16 -15.03
C ASP A 69 7.09 -0.01 -13.68
N HIS A 70 7.15 -1.05 -12.86
CA HIS A 70 6.52 -1.07 -11.55
C HIS A 70 7.36 -0.37 -10.48
N THR A 71 8.59 0.05 -10.80
CA THR A 71 9.44 0.84 -9.90
C THR A 71 9.26 2.36 -10.07
N ASP A 72 8.58 2.78 -11.13
CA ASP A 72 8.29 4.20 -11.38
C ASP A 72 7.19 4.71 -10.43
N ALA A 73 7.60 5.30 -9.32
CA ALA A 73 6.69 5.82 -8.31
C ALA A 73 5.67 6.84 -8.87
N LYS A 74 6.11 7.70 -9.79
CA LYS A 74 5.25 8.72 -10.39
C LYS A 74 4.23 8.09 -11.34
N GLY A 75 4.67 7.21 -12.22
CA GLY A 75 3.82 6.54 -13.18
C GLY A 75 2.83 5.58 -12.51
N MET A 76 3.28 4.86 -11.48
CA MET A 76 2.43 3.94 -10.72
C MET A 76 1.47 4.67 -9.78
N GLY A 77 1.90 5.75 -9.14
CA GLY A 77 1.08 6.50 -8.18
C GLY A 77 -0.17 7.14 -8.81
N GLY A 78 -0.16 7.40 -10.11
CA GLY A 78 -1.32 7.93 -10.84
C GLY A 78 -2.35 6.88 -11.30
N ILE A 79 -2.09 5.58 -11.09
CA ILE A 79 -2.99 4.50 -11.52
C ILE A 79 -3.82 4.03 -10.32
N PRO A 80 -5.17 4.02 -10.38
CA PRO A 80 -6.00 3.48 -9.30
C PRO A 80 -5.76 1.98 -9.06
N ASP A 81 -5.94 1.52 -7.82
CA ASP A 81 -5.80 0.09 -7.48
C ASP A 81 -6.75 -0.81 -8.26
N ASP A 82 -7.96 -0.33 -8.52
CA ASP A 82 -8.94 -1.08 -9.32
C ASP A 82 -8.51 -1.20 -10.80
N GLU A 83 -7.78 -0.23 -11.34
CA GLU A 83 -7.23 -0.33 -12.69
C GLU A 83 -6.09 -1.36 -12.73
N LEU A 84 -5.20 -1.37 -11.73
CA LEU A 84 -4.15 -2.39 -11.58
C LEU A 84 -4.76 -3.79 -11.42
N TYR A 85 -5.76 -3.92 -10.54
CA TYR A 85 -6.50 -5.15 -10.35
C TYR A 85 -7.15 -5.64 -11.66
N ASN A 86 -7.83 -4.74 -12.39
CA ASN A 86 -8.49 -5.06 -13.64
C ASN A 86 -7.48 -5.48 -14.73
N ALA A 87 -6.34 -4.80 -14.83
CA ALA A 87 -5.26 -5.14 -15.74
C ALA A 87 -4.71 -6.55 -15.48
N ILE A 88 -4.52 -6.94 -14.23
CA ILE A 88 -4.05 -8.28 -13.86
C ILE A 88 -5.16 -9.31 -14.13
N LYS A 89 -6.37 -9.08 -13.64
CA LYS A 89 -7.48 -10.03 -13.73
C LYS A 89 -7.92 -10.30 -15.15
N ASN A 90 -8.12 -9.24 -15.93
CA ASN A 90 -8.77 -9.29 -17.25
C ASN A 90 -7.80 -9.02 -18.42
N GLY A 91 -6.51 -8.81 -18.13
CA GLY A 91 -5.48 -8.57 -19.14
C GLY A 91 -5.39 -7.13 -19.61
N GLY A 92 -4.35 -6.82 -20.38
CA GLY A 92 -4.01 -5.46 -20.80
C GLY A 92 -5.07 -4.76 -21.62
N LEU A 93 -5.84 -5.49 -22.43
CA LEU A 93 -6.93 -4.90 -23.22
C LEU A 93 -8.03 -4.29 -22.37
N SER A 94 -8.27 -4.81 -21.18
CA SER A 94 -9.30 -4.30 -20.25
C SER A 94 -9.03 -2.86 -19.77
N VAL A 95 -7.77 -2.42 -19.90
CA VAL A 95 -7.29 -1.08 -19.52
C VAL A 95 -6.68 -0.34 -20.73
N ASN A 96 -7.09 -0.67 -21.95
CA ASN A 96 -6.63 -0.06 -23.19
C ASN A 96 -5.10 -0.16 -23.40
N LYS A 97 -4.49 -1.28 -22.98
CA LYS A 97 -3.07 -1.59 -23.17
C LYS A 97 -2.90 -2.80 -24.08
N SER A 98 -1.71 -3.41 -24.08
CA SER A 98 -1.36 -4.49 -24.97
C SER A 98 -2.16 -5.77 -24.72
N VAL A 99 -2.61 -6.42 -25.81
CA VAL A 99 -3.15 -7.79 -25.79
C VAL A 99 -2.12 -8.82 -25.31
N LEU A 100 -0.82 -8.49 -25.35
CA LEU A 100 0.24 -9.39 -24.91
C LEU A 100 0.32 -9.55 -23.39
N MET A 101 -0.35 -8.68 -22.63
CA MET A 101 -0.57 -8.91 -21.19
C MET A 101 -1.82 -9.79 -21.05
N PRO A 102 -1.67 -11.09 -20.68
CA PRO A 102 -2.80 -11.99 -20.58
C PRO A 102 -3.66 -11.72 -19.34
N ALA A 103 -4.87 -12.26 -19.35
CA ALA A 103 -5.77 -12.27 -18.19
C ALA A 103 -5.36 -13.38 -17.23
N TRP A 104 -5.17 -13.04 -15.95
CA TRP A 104 -4.77 -13.99 -14.91
C TRP A 104 -5.91 -14.44 -13.99
N GLY A 105 -7.12 -13.90 -14.14
CA GLY A 105 -8.28 -14.25 -13.32
C GLY A 105 -8.75 -15.70 -13.44
N GLY A 106 -8.29 -16.46 -14.44
CA GLY A 106 -8.52 -17.90 -14.54
C GLY A 106 -7.48 -18.75 -13.81
N VAL A 107 -6.38 -18.15 -13.33
CA VAL A 107 -5.24 -18.82 -12.69
C VAL A 107 -5.09 -18.36 -11.24
N LEU A 108 -5.26 -17.05 -11.00
CA LEU A 108 -5.13 -16.43 -9.70
C LEU A 108 -6.51 -16.05 -9.16
N SER A 109 -6.72 -16.28 -7.86
CA SER A 109 -7.91 -15.83 -7.15
C SER A 109 -7.93 -14.31 -6.98
N ASP A 110 -9.10 -13.75 -6.67
CA ASP A 110 -9.27 -12.33 -6.40
C ASP A 110 -8.41 -11.84 -5.22
N VAL A 111 -8.17 -12.71 -4.24
CA VAL A 111 -7.30 -12.41 -3.08
C VAL A 111 -5.85 -12.29 -3.54
N GLU A 112 -5.33 -13.25 -4.27
CA GLU A 112 -3.95 -13.24 -4.79
C GLU A 112 -3.70 -12.05 -5.72
N ILE A 113 -4.68 -11.67 -6.55
CA ILE A 113 -4.58 -10.48 -7.40
C ILE A 113 -4.51 -9.20 -6.55
N ARG A 114 -5.31 -9.08 -5.47
CA ARG A 114 -5.22 -7.93 -4.56
C ARG A 114 -3.90 -7.90 -3.79
N GLU A 115 -3.35 -9.04 -3.43
CA GLU A 115 -2.01 -9.13 -2.84
C GLU A 115 -0.94 -8.66 -3.83
N LEU A 116 -1.05 -9.03 -5.11
CA LEU A 116 -0.17 -8.51 -6.16
C LEU A 116 -0.28 -6.99 -6.31
N VAL A 117 -1.48 -6.41 -6.31
CA VAL A 117 -1.66 -4.94 -6.34
C VAL A 117 -0.96 -4.29 -5.15
N ALA A 118 -1.14 -4.81 -3.94
CA ALA A 118 -0.46 -4.30 -2.75
C ALA A 118 1.07 -4.45 -2.83
N TYR A 119 1.56 -5.56 -3.39
CA TYR A 119 2.97 -5.76 -3.67
C TYR A 119 3.52 -4.74 -4.66
N LEU A 120 2.81 -4.42 -5.75
CA LEU A 120 3.20 -3.40 -6.71
C LEU A 120 3.31 -2.01 -6.05
N ARG A 121 2.42 -1.68 -5.10
CA ARG A 121 2.51 -0.44 -4.28
C ARG A 121 3.76 -0.42 -3.40
N HIS A 122 4.14 -1.56 -2.86
CA HIS A 122 5.40 -1.70 -2.13
C HIS A 122 6.60 -1.51 -3.06
N VAL A 123 6.60 -2.15 -4.23
CA VAL A 123 7.69 -2.05 -5.23
C VAL A 123 7.93 -0.61 -5.69
N CYS A 124 6.88 0.13 -6.01
CA CYS A 124 7.01 1.54 -6.43
C CYS A 124 7.24 2.50 -5.26
N ASN A 125 7.11 2.04 -4.01
CA ASN A 125 7.07 2.90 -2.83
C ASN A 125 6.08 4.07 -3.02
N CYS A 126 4.91 3.79 -3.59
CA CYS A 126 3.86 4.76 -3.88
C CYS A 126 2.55 4.32 -3.23
N GLY A 127 1.78 5.26 -2.71
CA GLY A 127 0.47 4.98 -2.13
C GLY A 127 -0.54 4.43 -3.15
N SER A 128 -1.71 4.01 -2.67
CA SER A 128 -2.84 3.67 -3.54
C SER A 128 -3.20 4.88 -4.40
N GLY A 129 -3.24 4.70 -5.71
CA GLY A 129 -3.77 5.71 -6.63
C GLY A 129 -5.26 5.96 -6.31
N GLN A 130 -5.59 7.19 -5.95
CA GLN A 130 -6.98 7.63 -5.73
C GLN A 130 -7.57 8.17 -7.03
#